data_84fcc57b51b6f3dae5a57795710dfd20
#
_entry.id   84fcc57b51b6f3dae5a57795710dfd20
#
_cell.length_a   1.000
_cell.length_b   1.000
_cell.length_c   1.000
_cell.angle_alpha   90.00
_cell.angle_beta   90.00
_cell.angle_gamma   90.00
#
_symmetry.space_group_name_H-M   'P 1'
#
loop_
_entity.id
_entity.type
_entity.pdbx_description
1 polymer ?
#
loop_
_entity_poly.entity_id
_entity_poly.type
_entity_poly.pdbx_seq_one_letter_code
_entity_poly.pdbx_strand_id
1 'polypeptide(L)'
;MKTETIGVVGQGFVGGALRRGFEAATSLNVETFDIAKAKLSTCKTAEELFSKADVIFVCVPTPMKRSGKCDTRIVESVLDEIHRYSLVNQAPKIAVVKSTIPPGSTALWNDKFGRSKMRVVFNPEFLTEANADQDFLNQTRIILGGPEESVAVVAKVFGHFVDSVSQQCEIVRTTSTTAEFVKYVTNCYLALKVSFSNEIYQLAGSLGVDYDELMDTVTLDSRISRRHTQVPGPDGHMGFGGHCFPKDLRALIYLAKALDVSPTMLQATWDKNESVRPDHARDWEGMKGRAVSED
;
A
#
# COMPACT_ATOMS: atom_id res chain seq x y z
N MET A 1 -3.27 -21.86 15.61
CA MET A 1 -3.01 -21.61 14.16
C MET A 1 -1.64 -22.16 13.83
N LYS A 2 -1.54 -22.99 12.79
CA LYS A 2 -0.25 -23.40 12.22
C LYS A 2 0.22 -22.28 11.30
N THR A 3 1.39 -21.71 11.56
CA THR A 3 1.94 -20.60 10.75
C THR A 3 3.02 -21.09 9.77
N GLU A 4 3.00 -22.38 9.42
CA GLU A 4 3.95 -22.97 8.47
C GLU A 4 3.60 -22.70 7.01
N THR A 5 2.35 -22.30 6.75
CA THR A 5 1.84 -21.97 5.42
C THR A 5 1.12 -20.63 5.46
N ILE A 6 1.47 -19.73 4.59
CA ILE A 6 0.77 -18.46 4.35
C ILE A 6 0.08 -18.48 2.99
N GLY A 7 -1.07 -17.81 2.90
CA GLY A 7 -1.79 -17.61 1.65
C GLY A 7 -1.60 -16.21 1.11
N VAL A 8 -1.55 -16.03 -0.21
CA VAL A 8 -1.50 -14.72 -0.87
C VAL A 8 -2.56 -14.65 -1.96
N VAL A 9 -3.56 -13.80 -1.78
CA VAL A 9 -4.59 -13.50 -2.77
C VAL A 9 -4.20 -12.22 -3.53
N GLY A 10 -4.09 -12.34 -4.84
CA GLY A 10 -3.59 -11.28 -5.73
C GLY A 10 -2.08 -11.38 -5.96
N GLN A 11 -1.67 -11.55 -7.23
CA GLN A 11 -0.28 -11.67 -7.66
C GLN A 11 0.14 -10.47 -8.52
N GLY A 12 -0.26 -9.26 -8.07
CA GLY A 12 0.25 -7.97 -8.55
C GLY A 12 1.70 -7.75 -8.10
N PHE A 13 2.22 -6.53 -8.22
CA PHE A 13 3.59 -6.24 -7.78
C PHE A 13 3.75 -6.44 -6.26
N VAL A 14 2.77 -6.07 -5.43
CA VAL A 14 2.80 -6.24 -3.97
C VAL A 14 2.75 -7.72 -3.58
N GLY A 15 1.73 -8.46 -4.04
CA GLY A 15 1.58 -9.88 -3.71
C GLY A 15 2.71 -10.74 -4.28
N GLY A 16 3.19 -10.40 -5.48
CA GLY A 16 4.35 -11.06 -6.09
C GLY A 16 5.64 -10.83 -5.31
N ALA A 17 5.92 -9.59 -4.88
CA ALA A 17 7.10 -9.27 -4.07
C ALA A 17 7.02 -9.94 -2.69
N LEU A 18 5.85 -9.93 -2.03
CA LEU A 18 5.64 -10.62 -0.78
C LEU A 18 5.91 -12.12 -0.91
N ARG A 19 5.31 -12.78 -1.93
CA ARG A 19 5.55 -14.20 -2.20
C ARG A 19 7.04 -14.50 -2.34
N ARG A 20 7.71 -13.84 -3.32
CA ARG A 20 9.15 -14.08 -3.59
C ARG A 20 10.03 -13.75 -2.38
N GLY A 21 9.69 -12.71 -1.63
CA GLY A 21 10.43 -12.33 -0.43
C GLY A 21 10.33 -13.39 0.67
N PHE A 22 9.15 -13.93 0.93
CA PHE A 22 8.99 -15.03 1.90
C PHE A 22 9.63 -16.34 1.42
N GLU A 23 9.45 -16.70 0.14
CA GLU A 23 10.09 -17.89 -0.45
C GLU A 23 11.63 -17.81 -0.39
N ALA A 24 12.21 -16.63 -0.58
CA ALA A 24 13.66 -16.43 -0.55
C ALA A 24 14.24 -16.37 0.87
N ALA A 25 13.49 -15.81 1.82
CA ALA A 25 13.99 -15.46 3.14
C ALA A 25 13.53 -16.41 4.25
N THR A 26 12.58 -17.32 4.00
CA THR A 26 12.02 -18.18 5.05
C THR A 26 11.79 -19.60 4.58
N SER A 27 11.55 -20.52 5.54
CA SER A 27 11.09 -21.89 5.26
C SER A 27 9.56 -22.03 5.20
N LEU A 28 8.83 -20.92 5.20
CA LEU A 28 7.37 -20.94 5.14
C LEU A 28 6.89 -21.37 3.75
N ASN A 29 5.87 -22.20 3.70
CA ASN A 29 5.18 -22.50 2.45
C ASN A 29 4.31 -21.30 2.06
N VAL A 30 4.36 -20.91 0.78
CA VAL A 30 3.56 -19.80 0.24
C VAL A 30 2.58 -20.33 -0.80
N GLU A 31 1.31 -20.36 -0.45
CA GLU A 31 0.22 -20.70 -1.37
C GLU A 31 -0.36 -19.42 -2.00
N THR A 32 -0.66 -19.46 -3.29
CA THR A 32 -1.09 -18.28 -4.03
C THR A 32 -2.36 -18.52 -4.82
N PHE A 33 -3.19 -17.47 -4.94
CA PHE A 33 -4.34 -17.45 -5.82
C PHE A 33 -4.51 -16.06 -6.44
N ASP A 34 -4.70 -16.02 -7.76
CA ASP A 34 -5.02 -14.80 -8.51
C ASP A 34 -5.99 -15.14 -9.63
N ILE A 35 -7.16 -14.47 -9.63
CA ILE A 35 -8.24 -14.73 -10.59
C ILE A 35 -7.84 -14.39 -12.04
N ALA A 36 -6.98 -13.39 -12.22
CA ALA A 36 -6.53 -12.92 -13.54
C ALA A 36 -5.19 -13.55 -13.98
N LYS A 37 -4.40 -14.06 -13.02
CA LYS A 37 -3.05 -14.57 -13.25
C LYS A 37 -2.90 -16.03 -12.81
N ALA A 38 -3.73 -16.90 -13.37
CA ALA A 38 -3.77 -18.33 -13.01
C ALA A 38 -2.39 -19.02 -13.07
N LYS A 39 -1.48 -18.60 -13.98
CA LYS A 39 -0.12 -19.13 -14.09
C LYS A 39 0.77 -18.82 -12.87
N LEU A 40 0.40 -17.83 -12.06
CA LEU A 40 1.12 -17.44 -10.83
C LEU A 40 0.45 -18.02 -9.58
N SER A 41 -0.63 -18.79 -9.74
CA SER A 41 -1.37 -19.42 -8.65
C SER A 41 -0.88 -20.84 -8.42
N THR A 42 -0.63 -21.20 -7.15
CA THR A 42 -0.37 -22.59 -6.70
C THR A 42 -1.68 -23.32 -6.41
N CYS A 43 -2.72 -22.59 -6.05
CA CYS A 43 -4.07 -23.10 -5.83
C CYS A 43 -4.99 -22.81 -7.03
N LYS A 44 -5.88 -23.75 -7.35
CA LYS A 44 -6.85 -23.60 -8.45
C LYS A 44 -8.03 -22.71 -8.08
N THR A 45 -8.36 -22.64 -6.79
CA THR A 45 -9.46 -21.84 -6.25
C THR A 45 -9.02 -21.11 -4.98
N ALA A 46 -9.72 -20.02 -4.66
CA ALA A 46 -9.52 -19.31 -3.40
C ALA A 46 -9.81 -20.21 -2.19
N GLU A 47 -10.84 -21.05 -2.28
CA GLU A 47 -11.22 -21.98 -1.23
C GLU A 47 -10.11 -23.01 -0.94
N GLU A 48 -9.43 -23.51 -1.98
CA GLU A 48 -8.27 -24.39 -1.83
C GLU A 48 -7.15 -23.68 -1.03
N LEU A 49 -6.85 -22.42 -1.34
CA LEU A 49 -5.90 -21.62 -0.60
C LEU A 49 -6.32 -21.45 0.87
N PHE A 50 -7.61 -21.16 1.11
CA PHE A 50 -8.12 -20.99 2.48
C PHE A 50 -8.08 -22.29 3.29
N SER A 51 -8.12 -23.45 2.63
CA SER A 51 -7.97 -24.76 3.31
C SER A 51 -6.54 -25.03 3.79
N LYS A 52 -5.55 -24.47 3.11
CA LYS A 52 -4.12 -24.71 3.36
C LYS A 52 -3.50 -23.67 4.30
N ALA A 53 -3.97 -22.41 4.28
CA ALA A 53 -3.38 -21.30 5.02
C ALA A 53 -4.34 -20.72 6.07
N ASP A 54 -3.82 -20.43 7.27
CA ASP A 54 -4.57 -19.72 8.31
C ASP A 54 -4.33 -18.20 8.30
N VAL A 55 -3.16 -17.77 7.82
CA VAL A 55 -2.81 -16.35 7.60
C VAL A 55 -2.83 -16.08 6.10
N ILE A 56 -3.72 -15.18 5.66
CA ILE A 56 -4.01 -14.92 4.25
C ILE A 56 -3.76 -13.44 3.96
N PHE A 57 -2.74 -13.16 3.16
CA PHE A 57 -2.45 -11.80 2.68
C PHE A 57 -3.34 -11.43 1.50
N VAL A 58 -4.05 -10.30 1.61
CA VAL A 58 -4.94 -9.77 0.58
C VAL A 58 -4.24 -8.61 -0.11
N CYS A 59 -3.84 -8.83 -1.37
CA CYS A 59 -3.02 -7.92 -2.19
C CYS A 59 -3.74 -7.56 -3.50
N VAL A 60 -5.02 -7.23 -3.44
CA VAL A 60 -5.87 -6.93 -4.58
C VAL A 60 -5.97 -5.42 -4.84
N PRO A 61 -6.35 -4.97 -6.06
CA PRO A 61 -6.45 -3.54 -6.36
C PRO A 61 -7.49 -2.80 -5.53
N THR A 62 -7.19 -1.53 -5.21
CA THR A 62 -8.11 -0.56 -4.58
C THR A 62 -8.05 0.76 -5.37
N PRO A 63 -8.68 0.82 -6.56
CA PRO A 63 -8.63 2.00 -7.41
C PRO A 63 -9.41 3.17 -6.82
N MET A 64 -9.16 4.39 -7.30
CA MET A 64 -10.00 5.53 -6.94
C MET A 64 -11.22 5.65 -7.85
N LYS A 65 -12.35 6.04 -7.29
CA LYS A 65 -13.54 6.48 -8.05
C LYS A 65 -13.33 7.90 -8.58
N ARG A 66 -14.19 8.35 -9.50
CA ARG A 66 -14.16 9.74 -10.03
C ARG A 66 -14.19 10.81 -8.93
N SER A 67 -14.89 10.53 -7.82
CA SER A 67 -14.92 11.42 -6.64
C SER A 67 -13.59 11.49 -5.87
N GLY A 68 -12.63 10.63 -6.19
CA GLY A 68 -11.42 10.38 -5.41
C GLY A 68 -11.59 9.33 -4.31
N LYS A 69 -12.83 8.90 -4.00
CA LYS A 69 -13.07 7.86 -2.98
C LYS A 69 -12.36 6.56 -3.35
N CYS A 70 -11.67 5.96 -2.39
CA CYS A 70 -11.09 4.62 -2.55
C CYS A 70 -12.19 3.58 -2.78
N ASP A 71 -12.02 2.73 -3.78
CA ASP A 71 -12.94 1.61 -4.06
C ASP A 71 -12.44 0.33 -3.39
N THR A 72 -13.09 -0.07 -2.33
CA THR A 72 -12.74 -1.25 -1.52
C THR A 72 -13.49 -2.51 -1.89
N ARG A 73 -14.37 -2.47 -2.91
CA ARG A 73 -15.27 -3.59 -3.28
C ARG A 73 -14.54 -4.91 -3.51
N ILE A 74 -13.38 -4.88 -4.16
CA ILE A 74 -12.59 -6.10 -4.43
C ILE A 74 -12.04 -6.68 -3.13
N VAL A 75 -11.50 -5.84 -2.23
CA VAL A 75 -11.03 -6.28 -0.91
C VAL A 75 -12.19 -6.89 -0.11
N GLU A 76 -13.33 -6.21 -0.07
CA GLU A 76 -14.53 -6.68 0.63
C GLU A 76 -15.02 -8.02 0.11
N SER A 77 -15.02 -8.23 -1.22
CA SER A 77 -15.38 -9.53 -1.82
C SER A 77 -14.47 -10.65 -1.34
N VAL A 78 -13.15 -10.43 -1.31
CA VAL A 78 -12.19 -11.43 -0.80
C VAL A 78 -12.39 -11.70 0.69
N LEU A 79 -12.62 -10.65 1.48
CA LEU A 79 -12.89 -10.79 2.91
C LEU A 79 -14.19 -11.55 3.18
N ASP A 80 -15.26 -11.30 2.39
CA ASP A 80 -16.54 -12.02 2.49
C ASP A 80 -16.37 -13.51 2.13
N GLU A 81 -15.49 -13.86 1.18
CA GLU A 81 -15.16 -15.26 0.85
C GLU A 81 -14.40 -15.96 2.00
N ILE A 82 -13.37 -15.31 2.57
CA ILE A 82 -12.63 -15.84 3.73
C ILE A 82 -13.56 -16.00 4.93
N HIS A 83 -14.44 -15.01 5.16
CA HIS A 83 -15.43 -15.05 6.24
C HIS A 83 -16.38 -16.24 6.09
N ARG A 84 -16.93 -16.44 4.89
CA ARG A 84 -17.83 -17.57 4.58
C ARG A 84 -17.13 -18.90 4.81
N TYR A 85 -15.90 -19.05 4.33
CA TYR A 85 -15.09 -20.24 4.57
C TYR A 85 -14.86 -20.49 6.08
N SER A 86 -14.50 -19.44 6.82
CA SER A 86 -14.28 -19.51 8.27
C SER A 86 -15.52 -19.93 9.03
N LEU A 87 -16.71 -19.42 8.64
CA LEU A 87 -17.99 -19.79 9.25
C LEU A 87 -18.35 -21.26 8.99
N VAL A 88 -18.33 -21.69 7.73
CA VAL A 88 -18.74 -23.02 7.33
C VAL A 88 -17.83 -24.08 7.93
N ASN A 89 -16.52 -23.86 7.91
CA ASN A 89 -15.54 -24.84 8.37
C ASN A 89 -15.16 -24.67 9.85
N GLN A 90 -15.74 -23.69 10.56
CA GLN A 90 -15.39 -23.34 11.94
C GLN A 90 -13.87 -23.10 12.13
N ALA A 91 -13.19 -22.71 11.07
CA ALA A 91 -11.73 -22.56 11.00
C ALA A 91 -11.30 -21.12 11.31
N PRO A 92 -10.37 -20.92 12.26
CA PRO A 92 -9.84 -19.58 12.51
C PRO A 92 -8.99 -19.13 11.31
N LYS A 93 -9.22 -17.88 10.87
CA LYS A 93 -8.49 -17.24 9.76
C LYS A 93 -8.08 -15.82 10.13
N ILE A 94 -6.90 -15.40 9.69
CA ILE A 94 -6.46 -14.02 9.76
C ILE A 94 -6.27 -13.51 8.32
N ALA A 95 -7.11 -12.57 7.91
CA ALA A 95 -6.94 -11.84 6.67
C ALA A 95 -6.03 -10.64 6.91
N VAL A 96 -4.86 -10.61 6.27
CA VAL A 96 -3.90 -9.50 6.36
C VAL A 96 -4.04 -8.64 5.12
N VAL A 97 -4.72 -7.51 5.25
CA VAL A 97 -4.94 -6.59 4.13
C VAL A 97 -3.69 -5.74 3.92
N LYS A 98 -3.08 -5.86 2.72
CA LYS A 98 -1.97 -5.03 2.27
C LYS A 98 -2.40 -3.93 1.29
N SER A 99 -3.54 -4.11 0.65
CA SER A 99 -4.13 -3.11 -0.23
C SER A 99 -4.41 -1.82 0.54
N THR A 100 -4.14 -0.67 -0.06
CA THR A 100 -4.42 0.63 0.56
C THR A 100 -5.93 0.81 0.75
N ILE A 101 -6.37 1.06 1.98
CA ILE A 101 -7.78 1.19 2.36
C ILE A 101 -7.98 2.41 3.27
N PRO A 102 -9.16 3.04 3.29
CA PRO A 102 -9.42 4.21 4.13
C PRO A 102 -9.25 3.89 5.62
N PRO A 103 -8.70 4.83 6.41
CA PRO A 103 -8.61 4.70 7.85
C PRO A 103 -9.96 4.36 8.50
N GLY A 104 -9.97 3.34 9.38
CA GLY A 104 -11.15 2.80 10.05
C GLY A 104 -11.77 1.58 9.36
N SER A 105 -11.37 1.23 8.13
CA SER A 105 -11.93 0.11 7.37
C SER A 105 -11.76 -1.23 8.08
N THR A 106 -10.56 -1.52 8.59
CA THR A 106 -10.27 -2.78 9.30
C THR A 106 -11.10 -2.94 10.57
N ALA A 107 -11.31 -1.87 11.31
CA ALA A 107 -12.17 -1.90 12.51
C ALA A 107 -13.61 -2.26 12.14
N LEU A 108 -14.18 -1.57 11.14
CA LEU A 108 -15.53 -1.85 10.63
C LEU A 108 -15.66 -3.31 10.12
N TRP A 109 -14.65 -3.85 9.44
CA TRP A 109 -14.69 -5.23 8.99
C TRP A 109 -14.58 -6.24 10.14
N ASN A 110 -13.77 -5.96 11.17
CA ASN A 110 -13.72 -6.80 12.36
C ASN A 110 -15.07 -6.83 13.09
N ASP A 111 -15.78 -5.70 13.15
CA ASP A 111 -17.14 -5.65 13.71
C ASP A 111 -18.15 -6.41 12.83
N LYS A 112 -18.11 -6.21 11.49
CA LYS A 112 -18.95 -6.92 10.52
C LYS A 112 -18.77 -8.44 10.61
N PHE A 113 -17.54 -8.92 10.75
CA PHE A 113 -17.18 -10.34 10.73
C PHE A 113 -17.09 -10.97 12.13
N GLY A 114 -17.44 -10.25 13.18
CA GLY A 114 -17.28 -10.66 14.57
C GLY A 114 -17.94 -12.00 14.96
N ARG A 115 -18.94 -12.47 14.19
CA ARG A 115 -19.60 -13.79 14.40
C ARG A 115 -18.77 -14.98 13.94
N SER A 116 -17.74 -14.80 13.12
CA SER A 116 -16.84 -15.87 12.68
C SER A 116 -15.55 -15.90 13.51
N LYS A 117 -14.75 -16.93 13.29
CA LYS A 117 -13.39 -17.01 13.83
C LYS A 117 -12.35 -16.27 12.98
N MET A 118 -12.80 -15.50 11.97
CA MET A 118 -11.95 -14.65 11.15
C MET A 118 -11.65 -13.34 11.86
N ARG A 119 -10.43 -12.84 11.68
CA ARG A 119 -10.01 -11.48 12.07
C ARG A 119 -9.28 -10.81 10.92
N VAL A 120 -9.37 -9.50 10.86
CA VAL A 120 -8.69 -8.68 9.85
C VAL A 120 -7.58 -7.89 10.52
N VAL A 121 -6.37 -7.95 9.93
CA VAL A 121 -5.20 -7.16 10.29
C VAL A 121 -4.81 -6.32 9.09
N PHE A 122 -4.39 -5.10 9.31
CA PHE A 122 -3.84 -4.25 8.25
C PHE A 122 -2.31 -4.22 8.30
N ASN A 123 -1.68 -4.39 7.14
CA ASN A 123 -0.24 -4.30 6.97
C ASN A 123 0.09 -3.46 5.73
N PRO A 124 0.33 -2.14 5.88
CA PRO A 124 0.70 -1.28 4.76
C PRO A 124 1.97 -1.77 4.05
N GLU A 125 2.09 -1.42 2.78
CA GLU A 125 3.29 -1.60 1.98
C GLU A 125 3.86 -0.23 1.57
N PHE A 126 5.17 -0.16 1.34
CA PHE A 126 5.90 1.05 0.93
C PHE A 126 6.82 0.74 -0.26
N LEU A 127 6.43 -0.22 -1.09
CA LEU A 127 7.20 -0.70 -2.23
C LEU A 127 7.05 0.26 -3.41
N THR A 128 8.12 0.43 -4.18
CA THR A 128 8.06 1.04 -5.51
C THR A 128 7.82 -0.04 -6.56
N GLU A 129 7.02 0.24 -7.58
CA GLU A 129 6.68 -0.79 -8.60
C GLU A 129 7.94 -1.29 -9.32
N ALA A 130 8.90 -0.39 -9.57
CA ALA A 130 10.15 -0.73 -10.27
C ALA A 130 11.09 -1.64 -9.47
N ASN A 131 11.08 -1.55 -8.12
CA ASN A 131 12.03 -2.25 -7.26
C ASN A 131 11.35 -3.06 -6.17
N ALA A 132 10.11 -3.52 -6.40
CA ALA A 132 9.26 -4.11 -5.37
C ALA A 132 9.91 -5.25 -4.58
N ASP A 133 10.68 -6.12 -5.24
CA ASP A 133 11.36 -7.25 -4.60
C ASP A 133 12.49 -6.78 -3.68
N GLN A 134 13.31 -5.84 -4.14
CA GLN A 134 14.39 -5.27 -3.33
C GLN A 134 13.85 -4.43 -2.17
N ASP A 135 12.80 -3.64 -2.43
CA ASP A 135 12.15 -2.84 -1.39
C ASP A 135 11.52 -3.74 -0.33
N PHE A 136 10.98 -4.91 -0.70
CA PHE A 136 10.44 -5.88 0.25
C PHE A 136 11.56 -6.48 1.12
N LEU A 137 12.68 -6.90 0.52
CA LEU A 137 13.81 -7.49 1.23
C LEU A 137 14.54 -6.47 2.11
N ASN A 138 14.59 -5.20 1.70
CA ASN A 138 15.31 -4.13 2.38
C ASN A 138 14.41 -3.22 3.23
N GLN A 139 13.17 -3.66 3.53
CA GLN A 139 12.28 -2.86 4.38
C GLN A 139 12.84 -2.74 5.80
N THR A 140 12.81 -1.52 6.34
CA THR A 140 13.31 -1.21 7.68
C THR A 140 12.24 -1.30 8.76
N ARG A 141 10.97 -1.41 8.34
CA ARG A 141 9.82 -1.48 9.24
C ARG A 141 8.68 -2.29 8.63
N ILE A 142 8.01 -3.06 9.47
CA ILE A 142 6.75 -3.76 9.18
C ILE A 142 5.71 -3.23 10.14
N ILE A 143 4.65 -2.61 9.64
CA ILE A 143 3.60 -2.02 10.47
C ILE A 143 2.40 -2.97 10.47
N LEU A 144 1.90 -3.30 11.65
CA LEU A 144 0.76 -4.19 11.85
C LEU A 144 -0.28 -3.50 12.71
N GLY A 145 -1.51 -3.42 12.21
CA GLY A 145 -2.64 -2.84 12.93
C GLY A 145 -3.87 -3.74 12.93
N GLY A 146 -4.47 -3.94 14.10
CA GLY A 146 -5.64 -4.80 14.25
C GLY A 146 -5.83 -5.32 15.68
N PRO A 147 -6.68 -6.36 15.87
CA PRO A 147 -6.81 -7.03 17.16
C PRO A 147 -5.47 -7.61 17.64
N GLU A 148 -5.12 -7.34 18.91
CA GLU A 148 -3.79 -7.63 19.47
C GLU A 148 -3.36 -9.08 19.27
N GLU A 149 -4.24 -10.04 19.56
CA GLU A 149 -3.94 -11.47 19.40
C GLU A 149 -3.63 -11.84 17.94
N SER A 150 -4.36 -11.24 17.00
CA SER A 150 -4.15 -11.48 15.57
C SER A 150 -2.89 -10.80 15.06
N VAL A 151 -2.60 -9.60 15.51
CA VAL A 151 -1.35 -8.88 15.25
C VAL A 151 -0.16 -9.69 15.78
N ALA A 152 -0.26 -10.30 16.96
CA ALA A 152 0.79 -11.15 17.52
C ALA A 152 1.08 -12.39 16.64
N VAL A 153 0.06 -13.01 16.06
CA VAL A 153 0.24 -14.13 15.11
C VAL A 153 0.93 -13.67 13.83
N VAL A 154 0.47 -12.55 13.22
CA VAL A 154 1.08 -12.02 12.00
C VAL A 154 2.52 -11.54 12.26
N ALA A 155 2.80 -10.98 13.44
CA ALA A 155 4.15 -10.60 13.83
C ALA A 155 5.11 -11.79 13.91
N LYS A 156 4.62 -12.96 14.34
CA LYS A 156 5.43 -14.20 14.31
C LYS A 156 5.74 -14.65 12.87
N VAL A 157 4.77 -14.53 11.95
CA VAL A 157 5.01 -14.83 10.52
C VAL A 157 6.12 -13.90 9.97
N PHE A 158 6.05 -12.62 10.25
CA PHE A 158 7.11 -11.67 9.85
C PHE A 158 8.42 -11.86 10.65
N GLY A 159 8.37 -12.42 11.86
CA GLY A 159 9.57 -12.77 12.63
C GLY A 159 10.49 -13.71 11.85
N HIS A 160 9.94 -14.75 11.20
CA HIS A 160 10.74 -15.63 10.33
C HIS A 160 11.44 -14.88 9.20
N PHE A 161 10.81 -13.83 8.66
CA PHE A 161 11.42 -12.96 7.64
C PHE A 161 12.49 -12.05 8.26
N VAL A 162 12.19 -11.35 9.36
CA VAL A 162 13.12 -10.44 10.03
C VAL A 162 14.39 -11.14 10.49
N ASP A 163 14.26 -12.35 11.04
CA ASP A 163 15.39 -13.16 11.51
C ASP A 163 16.33 -13.61 10.37
N SER A 164 15.85 -13.62 9.13
CA SER A 164 16.59 -14.09 7.96
C SER A 164 17.22 -12.97 7.12
N VAL A 165 16.75 -11.72 7.24
CA VAL A 165 17.32 -10.59 6.51
C VAL A 165 18.45 -9.95 7.31
N SER A 166 19.50 -9.54 6.60
CA SER A 166 20.70 -8.95 7.23
C SER A 166 20.49 -7.50 7.71
N GLN A 167 19.41 -6.85 7.29
CA GLN A 167 19.10 -5.47 7.64
C GLN A 167 18.18 -5.41 8.86
N GLN A 168 18.43 -4.47 9.75
CA GLN A 168 17.55 -4.24 10.89
C GLN A 168 16.16 -3.80 10.42
N CYS A 169 15.15 -4.62 10.72
CA CYS A 169 13.75 -4.38 10.40
C CYS A 169 12.91 -4.43 11.68
N GLU A 170 12.19 -3.35 11.97
CA GLU A 170 11.35 -3.24 13.16
C GLU A 170 9.91 -3.66 12.87
N ILE A 171 9.32 -4.49 13.74
CA ILE A 171 7.88 -4.80 13.69
C ILE A 171 7.13 -3.84 14.61
N VAL A 172 6.48 -2.85 14.03
CA VAL A 172 5.68 -1.84 14.71
C VAL A 172 4.23 -2.33 14.85
N ARG A 173 3.74 -2.45 16.09
CA ARG A 173 2.35 -2.82 16.39
C ARG A 173 1.56 -1.59 16.80
N THR A 174 0.38 -1.40 16.21
CA THR A 174 -0.45 -0.23 16.47
C THR A 174 -1.93 -0.54 16.23
N THR A 175 -2.82 0.46 16.37
CA THR A 175 -4.23 0.31 15.99
C THR A 175 -4.36 0.18 14.47
N SER A 176 -5.41 -0.49 14.00
CA SER A 176 -5.65 -0.61 12.55
C SER A 176 -5.81 0.75 11.88
N THR A 177 -6.56 1.66 12.51
CA THR A 177 -6.77 3.01 11.98
C THR A 177 -5.47 3.79 11.85
N THR A 178 -4.57 3.67 12.83
CA THR A 178 -3.24 4.29 12.76
C THR A 178 -2.41 3.69 11.62
N ALA A 179 -2.36 2.36 11.50
CA ALA A 179 -1.60 1.69 10.44
C ALA A 179 -2.10 2.08 9.04
N GLU A 180 -3.43 2.14 8.84
CA GLU A 180 -4.08 2.58 7.61
C GLU A 180 -3.73 4.05 7.30
N PHE A 181 -3.77 4.91 8.31
CA PHE A 181 -3.48 6.33 8.13
C PHE A 181 -2.00 6.58 7.81
N VAL A 182 -1.07 5.83 8.42
CA VAL A 182 0.38 5.93 8.11
C VAL A 182 0.64 5.75 6.61
N LYS A 183 -0.05 4.83 5.94
CA LYS A 183 0.10 4.63 4.48
C LYS A 183 -0.26 5.91 3.70
N TYR A 184 -1.41 6.50 3.98
CA TYR A 184 -1.86 7.73 3.33
C TYR A 184 -0.94 8.91 3.64
N VAL A 185 -0.59 9.13 4.91
CA VAL A 185 0.29 10.22 5.32
C VAL A 185 1.64 10.12 4.62
N THR A 186 2.22 8.92 4.57
CA THR A 186 3.52 8.72 3.89
C THR A 186 3.43 9.10 2.40
N ASN A 187 2.47 8.54 1.67
CA ASN A 187 2.37 8.80 0.23
C ASN A 187 1.99 10.26 -0.08
N CYS A 188 1.09 10.86 0.70
CA CYS A 188 0.71 12.27 0.51
C CYS A 188 1.84 13.23 0.86
N TYR A 189 2.64 12.93 1.89
CA TYR A 189 3.82 13.73 2.23
C TYR A 189 4.88 13.67 1.13
N LEU A 190 5.10 12.51 0.53
CA LEU A 190 6.02 12.38 -0.61
C LEU A 190 5.48 13.11 -1.85
N ALA A 191 4.19 13.04 -2.13
CA ALA A 191 3.54 13.80 -3.21
C ALA A 191 3.66 15.32 -2.99
N LEU A 192 3.49 15.80 -1.74
CA LEU A 192 3.72 17.21 -1.38
C LEU A 192 5.15 17.63 -1.67
N LYS A 193 6.14 16.81 -1.32
CA LYS A 193 7.55 17.10 -1.64
C LYS A 193 7.77 17.27 -3.14
N VAL A 194 7.19 16.38 -3.96
CA VAL A 194 7.31 16.48 -5.42
C VAL A 194 6.67 17.78 -5.92
N SER A 195 5.45 18.10 -5.50
CA SER A 195 4.77 19.34 -5.92
C SER A 195 5.52 20.58 -5.49
N PHE A 196 6.01 20.63 -4.24
CA PHE A 196 6.84 21.73 -3.74
C PHE A 196 8.13 21.88 -4.55
N SER A 197 8.82 20.77 -4.84
CA SER A 197 10.06 20.78 -5.63
C SER A 197 9.85 21.29 -7.04
N ASN A 198 8.72 20.96 -7.68
CA ASN A 198 8.37 21.47 -9.00
C ASN A 198 8.08 22.99 -8.97
N GLU A 199 7.50 23.50 -7.89
CA GLU A 199 7.31 24.94 -7.70
C GLU A 199 8.65 25.68 -7.54
N ILE A 200 9.54 25.17 -6.70
CA ILE A 200 10.87 25.73 -6.50
C ILE A 200 11.71 25.65 -7.79
N TYR A 201 11.60 24.57 -8.56
CA TYR A 201 12.24 24.45 -9.88
C TYR A 201 11.83 25.59 -10.83
N GLN A 202 10.53 25.91 -10.91
CA GLN A 202 10.04 27.00 -11.75
C GLN A 202 10.55 28.38 -11.25
N LEU A 203 10.58 28.57 -9.92
CA LEU A 203 11.11 29.82 -9.33
C LEU A 203 12.61 29.95 -9.58
N ALA A 204 13.39 28.89 -9.42
CA ALA A 204 14.83 28.88 -9.69
C ALA A 204 15.12 29.27 -11.16
N GLY A 205 14.37 28.69 -12.10
CA GLY A 205 14.47 29.05 -13.52
C GLY A 205 14.17 30.53 -13.79
N SER A 206 13.16 31.09 -13.11
CA SER A 206 12.82 32.53 -13.24
C SER A 206 13.88 33.44 -12.62
N LEU A 207 14.65 32.96 -11.66
CA LEU A 207 15.72 33.70 -11.01
C LEU A 207 17.10 33.46 -11.67
N GLY A 208 17.18 32.58 -12.69
CA GLY A 208 18.46 32.19 -13.30
C GLY A 208 19.35 31.35 -12.38
N VAL A 209 18.76 30.65 -11.41
CA VAL A 209 19.46 29.78 -10.45
C VAL A 209 19.43 28.34 -10.95
N ASP A 210 20.55 27.64 -10.91
CA ASP A 210 20.61 26.22 -11.18
C ASP A 210 19.89 25.44 -10.05
N TYR A 211 18.89 24.66 -10.43
CA TYR A 211 18.05 23.95 -9.46
C TYR A 211 18.80 22.83 -8.74
N ASP A 212 19.68 22.11 -9.43
CA ASP A 212 20.39 21.00 -8.80
C ASP A 212 21.45 21.51 -7.81
N GLU A 213 22.19 22.58 -8.17
CA GLU A 213 23.10 23.26 -7.25
C GLU A 213 22.36 23.81 -6.03
N LEU A 214 21.19 24.43 -6.24
CA LEU A 214 20.32 24.91 -5.16
C LEU A 214 19.95 23.78 -4.21
N MET A 215 19.42 22.67 -4.76
CA MET A 215 18.92 21.55 -3.93
C MET A 215 20.05 20.79 -3.25
N ASP A 216 21.22 20.66 -3.87
CA ASP A 216 22.38 20.07 -3.25
C ASP A 216 22.85 20.90 -2.03
N THR A 217 22.77 22.22 -2.15
CA THR A 217 23.06 23.14 -1.03
C THR A 217 22.00 23.05 0.08
N VAL A 218 20.71 23.07 -0.30
CA VAL A 218 19.59 22.95 0.67
C VAL A 218 19.64 21.64 1.45
N THR A 219 20.02 20.55 0.80
CA THR A 219 20.08 19.23 1.45
C THR A 219 21.33 18.97 2.29
N LEU A 220 22.24 19.95 2.41
CA LEU A 220 23.28 19.94 3.47
C LEU A 220 22.65 20.03 4.87
N ASP A 221 21.45 20.60 4.98
CA ASP A 221 20.67 20.48 6.21
C ASP A 221 20.15 19.03 6.37
N SER A 222 20.66 18.32 7.38
CA SER A 222 20.32 16.90 7.63
C SER A 222 18.83 16.63 7.87
N ARG A 223 18.03 17.66 8.13
CA ARG A 223 16.57 17.57 8.26
C ARG A 223 15.87 17.42 6.91
N ILE A 224 16.56 17.74 5.80
CA ILE A 224 16.00 17.76 4.43
C ILE A 224 16.65 16.67 3.59
N SER A 225 15.85 15.73 3.08
CA SER A 225 16.32 14.64 2.24
C SER A 225 16.16 14.98 0.74
N ARG A 226 17.17 14.64 -0.07
CA ARG A 226 17.17 14.76 -1.54
C ARG A 226 16.11 13.84 -2.23
N ARG A 227 15.63 12.80 -1.54
CA ARG A 227 14.62 11.88 -2.07
C ARG A 227 13.32 12.63 -2.39
N HIS A 228 12.74 12.38 -3.57
CA HIS A 228 11.51 12.99 -4.09
C HIS A 228 11.62 14.51 -4.35
N THR A 229 12.84 15.01 -4.60
CA THR A 229 13.05 16.42 -5.00
C THR A 229 13.60 16.55 -6.42
N GLN A 230 13.81 15.45 -7.14
CA GLN A 230 14.30 15.48 -8.52
C GLN A 230 13.23 16.06 -9.45
N VAL A 231 13.62 17.01 -10.30
CA VAL A 231 12.78 17.65 -11.32
C VAL A 231 13.58 17.79 -12.62
N PRO A 232 13.15 17.20 -13.75
CA PRO A 232 12.02 16.28 -13.90
C PRO A 232 12.17 15.02 -13.04
N GLY A 233 11.02 14.34 -12.79
CA GLY A 233 10.99 13.08 -12.05
C GLY A 233 11.71 11.93 -12.75
N PRO A 234 11.79 10.74 -12.12
CA PRO A 234 12.46 9.55 -12.70
C PRO A 234 11.86 9.09 -14.03
N ASP A 235 10.61 9.44 -14.31
CA ASP A 235 9.91 9.15 -15.57
C ASP A 235 10.14 10.21 -16.66
N GLY A 236 10.99 11.20 -16.40
CA GLY A 236 11.33 12.28 -17.31
C GLY A 236 10.31 13.42 -17.39
N HIS A 237 9.27 13.38 -16.54
CA HIS A 237 8.19 14.38 -16.55
C HIS A 237 8.17 15.21 -15.28
N MET A 238 7.56 16.41 -15.38
CA MET A 238 7.24 17.26 -14.23
C MET A 238 6.13 16.61 -13.39
N GLY A 239 6.09 16.91 -12.09
CA GLY A 239 5.09 16.38 -11.19
C GLY A 239 5.26 14.89 -10.88
N PHE A 240 4.20 14.28 -10.34
CA PHE A 240 4.15 12.85 -10.05
C PHE A 240 3.08 12.14 -10.87
N GLY A 241 3.38 10.89 -11.26
CA GLY A 241 2.51 9.96 -11.94
C GLY A 241 2.40 8.63 -11.20
N GLY A 242 2.21 7.56 -11.96
CA GLY A 242 1.97 6.23 -11.42
C GLY A 242 0.60 6.10 -10.78
N HIS A 243 0.33 4.99 -10.11
CA HIS A 243 -0.98 4.74 -9.52
C HIS A 243 -1.07 5.05 -8.03
N CYS A 244 0.06 5.15 -7.30
CA CYS A 244 0.04 5.28 -5.84
C CYS A 244 -0.25 6.73 -5.38
N PHE A 245 0.58 7.69 -5.78
CA PHE A 245 0.43 9.07 -5.30
C PHE A 245 -0.88 9.71 -5.74
N PRO A 246 -1.31 9.63 -7.02
CA PRO A 246 -2.57 10.23 -7.46
C PRO A 246 -3.78 9.68 -6.70
N LYS A 247 -3.92 8.35 -6.61
CA LYS A 247 -5.08 7.74 -5.95
C LYS A 247 -5.09 7.97 -4.44
N ASP A 248 -3.93 7.90 -3.77
CA ASP A 248 -3.86 8.03 -2.31
C ASP A 248 -4.09 9.49 -1.88
N LEU A 249 -3.55 10.46 -2.63
CA LEU A 249 -3.78 11.88 -2.38
C LEU A 249 -5.27 12.23 -2.57
N ARG A 250 -5.88 11.78 -3.66
CA ARG A 250 -7.31 12.00 -3.93
C ARG A 250 -8.19 11.34 -2.87
N ALA A 251 -7.83 10.12 -2.43
CA ALA A 251 -8.57 9.42 -1.38
C ALA A 251 -8.48 10.15 -0.03
N LEU A 252 -7.31 10.71 0.30
CA LEU A 252 -7.16 11.48 1.55
C LEU A 252 -7.87 12.82 1.49
N ILE A 253 -7.87 13.51 0.34
CA ILE A 253 -8.68 14.72 0.12
C ILE A 253 -10.17 14.41 0.29
N TYR A 254 -10.64 13.31 -0.29
CA TYR A 254 -12.05 12.88 -0.14
C TYR A 254 -12.39 12.59 1.33
N LEU A 255 -11.53 11.85 2.02
CA LEU A 255 -11.74 11.51 3.43
C LEU A 255 -11.77 12.77 4.32
N ALA A 256 -10.83 13.70 4.12
CA ALA A 256 -10.80 14.95 4.88
C ALA A 256 -12.10 15.74 4.72
N LYS A 257 -12.59 15.89 3.47
CA LYS A 257 -13.88 16.54 3.20
C LYS A 257 -15.06 15.82 3.85
N ALA A 258 -15.05 14.48 3.87
CA ALA A 258 -16.10 13.68 4.52
C ALA A 258 -16.09 13.78 6.05
N LEU A 259 -14.98 14.23 6.63
CA LEU A 259 -14.79 14.47 8.06
C LEU A 259 -14.87 15.97 8.43
N ASP A 260 -15.33 16.83 7.52
CA ASP A 260 -15.40 18.28 7.68
C ASP A 260 -14.04 18.96 8.01
N VAL A 261 -12.94 18.33 7.58
CA VAL A 261 -11.58 18.89 7.68
C VAL A 261 -11.18 19.50 6.32
N SER A 262 -10.79 20.79 6.33
CA SER A 262 -10.33 21.47 5.10
C SER A 262 -8.98 20.88 4.63
N PRO A 263 -8.90 20.23 3.45
CA PRO A 263 -7.67 19.61 2.96
C PRO A 263 -6.80 20.61 2.16
N THR A 264 -6.55 21.80 2.68
CA THR A 264 -5.91 22.90 1.94
C THR A 264 -4.57 22.52 1.34
N MET A 265 -3.65 21.94 2.13
CA MET A 265 -2.32 21.53 1.64
C MET A 265 -2.39 20.37 0.66
N LEU A 266 -3.27 19.39 0.92
CA LEU A 266 -3.46 18.24 0.02
C LEU A 266 -4.04 18.69 -1.32
N GLN A 267 -5.02 19.63 -1.30
CA GLN A 267 -5.61 20.16 -2.51
C GLN A 267 -4.59 20.98 -3.31
N ALA A 268 -3.81 21.87 -2.66
CA ALA A 268 -2.74 22.61 -3.31
C ALA A 268 -1.68 21.69 -3.94
N THR A 269 -1.35 20.58 -3.27
CA THR A 269 -0.44 19.55 -3.81
C THR A 269 -0.99 18.95 -5.11
N TRP A 270 -2.29 18.62 -5.12
CA TRP A 270 -2.96 18.10 -6.31
C TRP A 270 -3.00 19.13 -7.45
N ASP A 271 -3.45 20.35 -7.15
CA ASP A 271 -3.59 21.43 -8.14
C ASP A 271 -2.24 21.78 -8.76
N LYS A 272 -1.15 21.80 -7.96
CA LYS A 272 0.19 21.99 -8.47
C LYS A 272 0.61 20.85 -9.40
N ASN A 273 0.35 19.61 -9.03
CA ASN A 273 0.65 18.47 -9.92
C ASN A 273 -0.08 18.58 -11.25
N GLU A 274 -1.38 18.89 -11.24
CA GLU A 274 -2.15 19.08 -12.48
C GLU A 274 -1.63 20.22 -13.34
N SER A 275 -1.11 21.30 -12.72
CA SER A 275 -0.58 22.45 -13.45
C SER A 275 0.76 22.20 -14.14
N VAL A 276 1.55 21.24 -13.65
CA VAL A 276 2.90 20.95 -14.19
C VAL A 276 2.98 19.63 -14.94
N ARG A 277 2.13 18.64 -14.61
CA ARG A 277 2.13 17.33 -15.24
C ARG A 277 1.46 17.37 -16.61
N PRO A 278 2.16 17.03 -17.71
CA PRO A 278 1.54 17.02 -19.03
C PRO A 278 0.41 15.97 -19.11
N ASP A 279 -0.65 16.24 -19.89
CA ASP A 279 -1.80 15.34 -20.00
C ASP A 279 -1.40 13.93 -20.46
N HIS A 280 -0.49 13.82 -21.45
CA HIS A 280 0.00 12.52 -21.92
C HIS A 280 0.81 11.71 -20.89
N ALA A 281 1.26 12.35 -19.82
CA ALA A 281 1.99 11.74 -18.70
C ALA A 281 1.10 11.47 -17.48
N ARG A 282 -0.21 11.72 -17.56
CA ARG A 282 -1.22 11.36 -16.55
C ARG A 282 -1.60 9.88 -16.69
N ASP A 283 -0.62 9.04 -16.58
CA ASP A 283 -0.69 7.60 -16.81
C ASP A 283 -1.73 6.89 -15.92
N TRP A 284 -2.00 7.39 -14.71
CA TRP A 284 -3.02 6.84 -13.81
C TRP A 284 -4.43 6.87 -14.41
N GLU A 285 -4.76 7.82 -15.31
CA GLU A 285 -6.08 7.92 -15.94
C GLU A 285 -6.37 6.73 -16.86
N GLY A 286 -5.33 6.18 -17.47
CA GLY A 286 -5.39 4.98 -18.31
C GLY A 286 -5.35 3.65 -17.54
N MET A 287 -4.99 3.67 -16.25
CA MET A 287 -4.84 2.47 -15.43
C MET A 287 -6.17 2.03 -14.79
N LYS A 288 -7.17 1.71 -15.65
CA LYS A 288 -8.48 1.21 -15.21
C LYS A 288 -8.34 -0.08 -14.40
N GLY A 289 -9.12 -0.20 -13.33
CA GLY A 289 -9.07 -1.32 -12.38
C GLY A 289 -7.84 -1.33 -11.45
N ARG A 290 -6.85 -0.43 -11.66
CA ARG A 290 -5.65 -0.32 -10.80
C ARG A 290 -5.56 1.03 -10.10
N ALA A 291 -5.48 2.13 -10.84
CA ALA A 291 -5.46 3.49 -10.29
C ALA A 291 -6.85 4.12 -10.24
N VAL A 292 -7.65 3.91 -11.28
CA VAL A 292 -9.03 4.40 -11.37
C VAL A 292 -10.02 3.22 -11.50
N SER A 293 -11.23 3.37 -10.91
CA SER A 293 -12.31 2.39 -11.06
C SER A 293 -12.77 2.29 -12.52
N GLU A 294 -13.30 1.13 -12.88
CA GLU A 294 -13.90 0.91 -14.21
C GLU A 294 -15.25 1.60 -14.37
N ASP A 295 -15.85 2.02 -13.26
CA ASP A 295 -17.18 2.68 -13.21
C ASP A 295 -17.09 4.20 -13.44
#